data_3a9e09c8c7b6154a8c10e0dac16d245c
#
_entry.id   3a9e09c8c7b6154a8c10e0dac16d245c
#
_cell.length_a   1.000
_cell.length_b   1.000
_cell.length_c   1.000
_cell.angle_alpha   90.00
_cell.angle_beta   90.00
_cell.angle_gamma   90.00
#
_symmetry.space_group_name_H-M   'P 1'
#
loop_
_entity.id
_entity.type
_entity.pdbx_description
1 polymer ?
#
loop_
_entity_poly.entity_id
_entity_poly.type
_entity_poly.pdbx_seq_one_letter_code
_entity_poly.pdbx_strand_id
1 'polypeptide(L)'
;MLSVIILCGGASAEAVVRTLAPLVDAAVRGIVRDVVLAGGPERQLALIADHAGCAFIEADMEAEVLAGALAAARGDTLMFLHAGHIPEPGFFEEVEDVLAVGLGPRGRVLRAAPEGFLERLFPHLAAKVGLVAARNVCETAQPVSFRHLCAKTRGPKELRRRMRRIV
;
A
#
# COMPACT_ATOMS: atom_id res chain seq x y z
N MET A 1 -13.89 -3.94 3.89
CA MET A 1 -13.29 -3.90 2.53
C MET A 1 -12.12 -2.92 2.54
N LEU A 2 -11.08 -3.23 1.82
CA LEU A 2 -9.80 -2.53 1.80
C LEU A 2 -9.73 -1.55 0.62
N SER A 3 -9.33 -0.30 0.84
CA SER A 3 -8.86 0.58 -0.23
C SER A 3 -7.35 0.51 -0.33
N VAL A 4 -6.83 0.31 -1.55
CA VAL A 4 -5.39 0.21 -1.79
C VAL A 4 -4.89 1.51 -2.40
N ILE A 5 -3.87 2.11 -1.80
CA ILE A 5 -3.18 3.30 -2.28
C ILE A 5 -1.79 2.87 -2.73
N ILE A 6 -1.53 2.93 -4.05
CA ILE A 6 -0.24 2.59 -4.63
C ILE A 6 0.58 3.87 -4.76
N LEU A 7 1.70 3.93 -4.04
CA LEU A 7 2.66 5.03 -4.09
C LEU A 7 3.60 4.82 -5.28
N CYS A 8 3.40 5.61 -6.33
CA CYS A 8 4.08 5.45 -7.62
C CYS A 8 5.40 6.21 -7.73
N GLY A 9 5.81 6.96 -6.71
CA GLY A 9 6.98 7.84 -6.77
C GLY A 9 8.24 7.11 -7.24
N GLY A 10 8.76 7.49 -8.43
CA GLY A 10 9.98 6.94 -9.02
C GLY A 10 9.87 5.53 -9.60
N ALA A 11 8.68 4.92 -9.61
CA ALA A 11 8.45 3.60 -10.19
C ALA A 11 8.17 3.72 -11.70
N SER A 12 8.63 2.73 -12.49
CA SER A 12 8.26 2.65 -13.89
C SER A 12 6.80 2.27 -14.08
N ALA A 13 6.21 2.64 -15.22
CA ALA A 13 4.86 2.25 -15.61
C ALA A 13 4.65 0.73 -15.53
N GLU A 14 5.65 -0.05 -15.95
CA GLU A 14 5.63 -1.52 -15.88
C GLU A 14 5.54 -2.01 -14.43
N ALA A 15 6.29 -1.42 -13.51
CA ALA A 15 6.25 -1.78 -12.10
C ALA A 15 4.87 -1.50 -11.48
N VAL A 16 4.22 -0.39 -11.88
CA VAL A 16 2.85 -0.08 -11.45
C VAL A 16 1.85 -1.11 -11.97
N VAL A 17 1.90 -1.46 -13.25
CA VAL A 17 1.03 -2.50 -13.85
C VAL A 17 1.21 -3.83 -13.15
N ARG A 18 2.45 -4.27 -12.91
CA ARG A 18 2.74 -5.51 -12.18
C ARG A 18 2.23 -5.48 -10.74
N THR A 19 2.27 -4.33 -10.09
CA THR A 19 1.72 -4.15 -8.72
C THR A 19 0.19 -4.25 -8.72
N LEU A 20 -0.48 -3.75 -9.76
CA LEU A 20 -1.94 -3.82 -9.92
C LEU A 20 -2.44 -5.25 -10.17
N ALA A 21 -1.69 -6.07 -10.91
CA ALA A 21 -2.14 -7.38 -11.36
C ALA A 21 -2.71 -8.29 -10.24
N PRO A 22 -2.04 -8.50 -9.10
CA PRO A 22 -2.59 -9.33 -8.01
C PRO A 22 -3.79 -8.70 -7.29
N LEU A 23 -4.02 -7.38 -7.44
CA LEU A 23 -5.17 -6.70 -6.84
C LEU A 23 -6.47 -7.00 -7.57
N VAL A 24 -6.41 -7.41 -8.84
CA VAL A 24 -7.60 -7.77 -9.63
C VAL A 24 -8.32 -8.96 -8.99
N ASP A 25 -7.60 -10.03 -8.65
CA ASP A 25 -8.19 -11.19 -7.97
C ASP A 25 -8.77 -10.79 -6.60
N ALA A 26 -8.05 -10.00 -5.84
CA ALA A 26 -8.53 -9.51 -4.54
C ALA A 26 -9.78 -8.62 -4.68
N ALA A 27 -9.91 -7.86 -5.76
CA ALA A 27 -11.12 -7.07 -6.04
C ALA A 27 -12.30 -7.97 -6.44
N VAL A 28 -12.07 -8.97 -7.29
CA VAL A 28 -13.10 -9.97 -7.66
C VAL A 28 -13.61 -10.73 -6.42
N ARG A 29 -12.72 -11.07 -5.49
CA ARG A 29 -13.06 -11.70 -4.21
C ARG A 29 -13.76 -10.76 -3.22
N GLY A 30 -13.86 -9.47 -3.52
CA GLY A 30 -14.48 -8.48 -2.64
C GLY A 30 -13.62 -8.06 -1.44
N ILE A 31 -12.34 -8.38 -1.43
CA ILE A 31 -11.37 -7.96 -0.40
C ILE A 31 -10.98 -6.51 -0.62
N VAL A 32 -10.63 -6.16 -1.87
CA VAL A 32 -10.30 -4.80 -2.30
C VAL A 32 -11.56 -4.13 -2.85
N ARG A 33 -11.85 -2.94 -2.36
CA ARG A 33 -12.98 -2.12 -2.79
C ARG A 33 -12.63 -1.21 -3.94
N ASP A 34 -11.50 -0.53 -3.83
CA ASP A 34 -11.00 0.46 -4.78
C ASP A 34 -9.48 0.58 -4.69
N VAL A 35 -8.90 1.07 -5.76
CA VAL A 35 -7.47 1.32 -5.87
C VAL A 35 -7.25 2.78 -6.27
N VAL A 36 -6.30 3.43 -5.62
CA VAL A 36 -5.85 4.78 -5.92
C VAL A 36 -4.38 4.73 -6.28
N LEU A 37 -4.03 5.19 -7.48
CA LEU A 37 -2.64 5.47 -7.85
C LEU A 37 -2.27 6.87 -7.37
N ALA A 38 -1.13 7.02 -6.72
CA ALA A 38 -0.71 8.25 -6.07
C ALA A 38 0.75 8.56 -6.39
N GLY A 39 1.02 9.69 -7.05
CA GLY A 39 2.37 10.04 -7.49
C GLY A 39 2.49 11.42 -8.08
N GLY A 40 3.65 11.72 -8.67
CA GLY A 40 3.85 12.94 -9.43
C GLY A 40 3.08 12.95 -10.75
N PRO A 41 3.00 14.11 -11.43
CA PRO A 41 2.30 14.24 -12.70
C PRO A 41 3.02 13.44 -13.79
N GLU A 42 2.43 12.34 -14.21
CA GLU A 42 2.97 11.45 -15.23
C GLU A 42 1.86 10.88 -16.12
N ARG A 43 1.90 11.23 -17.42
CA ARG A 43 0.86 10.83 -18.39
C ARG A 43 0.67 9.33 -18.48
N GLN A 44 1.73 8.54 -18.35
CA GLN A 44 1.62 7.08 -18.41
C GLN A 44 0.85 6.52 -17.20
N LEU A 45 1.06 7.08 -16.02
CA LEU A 45 0.33 6.67 -14.82
C LEU A 45 -1.16 7.03 -14.92
N ALA A 46 -1.48 8.20 -15.48
CA ALA A 46 -2.87 8.60 -15.73
C ALA A 46 -3.59 7.61 -16.68
N LEU A 47 -2.92 7.20 -17.77
CA LEU A 47 -3.46 6.20 -18.71
C LEU A 47 -3.64 4.82 -18.07
N ILE A 48 -2.68 4.38 -17.23
CA ILE A 48 -2.79 3.11 -16.49
C ILE A 48 -3.98 3.16 -15.55
N ALA A 49 -4.14 4.26 -14.81
CA ALA A 49 -5.26 4.43 -13.89
C ALA A 49 -6.61 4.36 -14.61
N ASP A 50 -6.75 5.07 -15.72
CA ASP A 50 -7.96 5.08 -16.54
C ASP A 50 -8.31 3.66 -17.04
N HIS A 51 -7.35 2.96 -17.65
CA HIS A 51 -7.56 1.60 -18.14
C HIS A 51 -7.84 0.58 -17.03
N ALA A 52 -7.27 0.76 -15.84
CA ALA A 52 -7.48 -0.10 -14.69
C ALA A 52 -8.73 0.26 -13.87
N GLY A 53 -9.41 1.36 -14.19
CA GLY A 53 -10.56 1.86 -13.42
C GLY A 53 -10.17 2.37 -12.02
N CYS A 54 -8.92 2.83 -11.86
CA CYS A 54 -8.39 3.37 -10.61
C CYS A 54 -8.52 4.90 -10.58
N ALA A 55 -8.64 5.48 -9.38
CA ALA A 55 -8.43 6.92 -9.23
C ALA A 55 -6.93 7.23 -9.36
N PHE A 56 -6.59 8.37 -9.98
CA PHE A 56 -5.22 8.87 -10.03
C PHE A 56 -5.13 10.21 -9.31
N ILE A 57 -4.23 10.28 -8.34
CA ILE A 57 -3.92 11.50 -7.59
C ILE A 57 -2.50 11.91 -7.94
N GLU A 58 -2.40 13.10 -8.52
CA GLU A 58 -1.12 13.69 -8.92
C GLU A 58 -0.85 14.98 -8.14
N ALA A 59 0.36 15.11 -7.61
CA ALA A 59 0.88 16.33 -7.04
C ALA A 59 2.41 16.27 -6.99
N ASP A 60 3.05 17.44 -6.87
CA ASP A 60 4.50 17.53 -6.79
C ASP A 60 5.04 17.19 -5.39
N MET A 61 4.24 17.43 -4.36
CA MET A 61 4.64 17.18 -2.98
C MET A 61 4.01 15.92 -2.41
N GLU A 62 4.83 15.08 -1.76
CA GLU A 62 4.38 13.82 -1.16
C GLU A 62 3.22 14.02 -0.16
N ALA A 63 3.23 15.12 0.58
CA ALA A 63 2.15 15.45 1.52
C ALA A 63 0.80 15.65 0.82
N GLU A 64 0.80 16.33 -0.33
CA GLU A 64 -0.40 16.57 -1.14
C GLU A 64 -0.89 15.29 -1.82
N VAL A 65 0.04 14.48 -2.32
CA VAL A 65 -0.24 13.15 -2.88
C VAL A 65 -0.93 12.28 -1.83
N LEU A 66 -0.40 12.22 -0.61
CA LEU A 66 -0.98 11.42 0.47
C LEU A 66 -2.35 11.96 0.91
N ALA A 67 -2.50 13.27 1.06
CA ALA A 67 -3.77 13.88 1.43
C ALA A 67 -4.85 13.63 0.37
N GLY A 68 -4.52 13.80 -0.91
CA GLY A 68 -5.42 13.51 -2.02
C GLY A 68 -5.80 12.03 -2.10
N ALA A 69 -4.83 11.12 -1.91
CA ALA A 69 -5.08 9.69 -1.92
C ALA A 69 -5.97 9.25 -0.74
N LEU A 70 -5.78 9.82 0.44
CA LEU A 70 -6.66 9.60 1.60
C LEU A 70 -8.09 10.06 1.32
N ALA A 71 -8.26 11.22 0.68
CA ALA A 71 -9.57 11.74 0.33
C ALA A 71 -10.28 10.92 -0.76
N ALA A 72 -9.53 10.41 -1.75
CA ALA A 72 -10.07 9.63 -2.87
C ALA A 72 -10.44 8.19 -2.50
N ALA A 73 -9.71 7.56 -1.58
CA ALA A 73 -9.97 6.21 -1.12
C ALA A 73 -11.35 6.12 -0.44
N ARG A 74 -12.08 5.02 -0.62
CA ARG A 74 -13.50 4.89 -0.18
C ARG A 74 -13.68 3.94 1.02
N GLY A 75 -12.68 3.11 1.33
CA GLY A 75 -12.76 2.13 2.42
C GLY A 75 -12.36 2.72 3.78
N ASP A 76 -12.82 2.11 4.85
CA ASP A 76 -12.45 2.47 6.23
C ASP A 76 -11.11 1.88 6.65
N THR A 77 -10.62 0.90 5.90
CA THR A 77 -9.27 0.35 6.04
C THR A 77 -8.48 0.65 4.78
N LEU A 78 -7.28 1.17 4.98
CA LEU A 78 -6.37 1.60 3.92
C LEU A 78 -5.13 0.71 3.92
N MET A 79 -4.70 0.32 2.72
CA MET A 79 -3.42 -0.32 2.48
C MET A 79 -2.58 0.58 1.58
N PHE A 80 -1.46 1.07 2.10
CA PHE A 80 -0.45 1.75 1.30
C PHE A 80 0.57 0.73 0.83
N LEU A 81 0.96 0.82 -0.43
CA LEU A 81 1.96 -0.06 -1.04
C LEU A 81 2.81 0.73 -2.03
N HIS A 82 4.13 0.63 -1.93
CA HIS A 82 5.01 1.16 -2.96
C HIS A 82 4.92 0.32 -4.24
N ALA A 83 4.78 0.98 -5.38
CA ALA A 83 4.85 0.32 -6.68
C ALA A 83 6.16 -0.46 -6.85
N GLY A 84 6.14 -1.54 -7.63
CA GLY A 84 7.26 -2.46 -7.73
C GLY A 84 7.28 -3.56 -6.65
N HIS A 85 6.24 -3.65 -5.84
CA HIS A 85 6.09 -4.69 -4.84
C HIS A 85 4.78 -5.45 -5.04
N ILE A 86 4.82 -6.77 -4.93
CA ILE A 86 3.64 -7.63 -5.02
C ILE A 86 3.48 -8.47 -3.75
N PRO A 87 2.25 -8.72 -3.31
CA PRO A 87 1.98 -9.60 -2.19
C PRO A 87 2.47 -11.04 -2.44
N GLU A 88 3.02 -11.68 -1.42
CA GLU A 88 3.24 -13.12 -1.43
C GLU A 88 1.92 -13.89 -1.41
N PRO A 89 1.88 -15.13 -1.92
CA PRO A 89 0.71 -16.00 -1.81
C PRO A 89 0.22 -16.12 -0.36
N GLY A 90 -1.10 -16.02 -0.16
CA GLY A 90 -1.72 -16.06 1.17
C GLY A 90 -1.73 -14.72 1.91
N PHE A 91 -1.28 -13.63 1.27
CA PHE A 91 -1.29 -12.30 1.89
C PHE A 91 -2.72 -11.78 2.11
N PHE A 92 -3.57 -11.90 1.10
CA PHE A 92 -4.93 -11.38 1.21
C PHE A 92 -5.78 -12.18 2.20
N GLU A 93 -5.53 -13.48 2.32
CA GLU A 93 -6.13 -14.34 3.35
C GLU A 93 -5.72 -13.87 4.76
N GLU A 94 -4.43 -13.57 4.97
CA GLU A 94 -3.96 -13.01 6.24
C GLU A 94 -4.59 -11.62 6.52
N VAL A 95 -4.77 -10.79 5.48
CA VAL A 95 -5.44 -9.49 5.63
C VAL A 95 -6.90 -9.68 6.02
N GLU A 96 -7.63 -10.62 5.41
CA GLU A 96 -9.01 -10.93 5.77
C GLU A 96 -9.12 -11.37 7.23
N ASP A 97 -8.25 -12.28 7.69
CA ASP A 97 -8.20 -12.73 9.09
C ASP A 97 -7.97 -11.56 10.05
N VAL A 98 -7.05 -10.68 9.68
CA VAL A 98 -6.74 -9.48 10.48
C VAL A 98 -7.92 -8.52 10.53
N LEU A 99 -8.62 -8.33 9.41
CA LEU A 99 -9.80 -7.47 9.34
C LEU A 99 -10.98 -8.06 10.15
N ALA A 100 -11.17 -9.38 10.12
CA ALA A 100 -12.19 -10.07 10.88
C ALA A 100 -12.00 -9.93 12.41
N VAL A 101 -10.75 -9.97 12.88
CA VAL A 101 -10.39 -9.77 14.30
C VAL A 101 -10.33 -8.28 14.68
N GLY A 102 -10.16 -7.40 13.69
CA GLY A 102 -9.94 -5.97 13.85
C GLY A 102 -8.45 -5.59 13.85
N LEU A 103 -8.13 -4.53 13.12
CA LEU A 103 -6.75 -3.99 13.03
C LEU A 103 -6.23 -3.46 14.38
N GLY A 104 -7.14 -3.10 15.29
CA GLY A 104 -6.81 -2.37 16.50
C GLY A 104 -6.52 -0.88 16.23
N PRO A 105 -6.08 -0.15 17.26
CA PRO A 105 -5.88 1.32 17.18
C PRO A 105 -4.62 1.73 16.39
N ARG A 106 -3.85 0.78 15.90
CA ARG A 106 -2.60 1.01 15.17
C ARG A 106 -2.48 0.14 13.94
N GLY A 107 -1.83 0.67 12.91
CA GLY A 107 -1.60 -0.04 11.66
C GLY A 107 -0.54 -1.14 11.74
N ARG A 108 -0.48 -1.95 10.69
CA ARG A 108 0.50 -3.03 10.49
C ARG A 108 1.40 -2.70 9.30
N VAL A 109 2.70 -2.68 9.54
CA VAL A 109 3.69 -2.41 8.49
C VAL A 109 3.86 -3.64 7.61
N LEU A 110 3.96 -3.40 6.30
CA LEU A 110 4.32 -4.39 5.29
C LEU A 110 5.81 -4.28 5.01
N ARG A 111 6.51 -5.40 5.05
CA ARG A 111 7.94 -5.45 4.77
C ARG A 111 8.22 -6.14 3.45
N ALA A 112 9.29 -5.72 2.80
CA ALA A 112 9.82 -6.45 1.66
C ALA A 112 10.26 -7.88 2.07
N ALA A 113 10.19 -8.80 1.11
CA ALA A 113 10.83 -10.09 1.26
C ALA A 113 12.35 -9.90 1.37
N PRO A 114 13.05 -10.68 2.21
CA PRO A 114 14.48 -10.52 2.40
C PRO A 114 15.26 -10.89 1.12
N GLU A 115 16.00 -9.94 0.57
CA GLU A 115 16.84 -10.13 -0.62
C GLU A 115 18.26 -10.56 -0.26
N GLY A 116 18.75 -10.18 0.94
CA GLY A 116 20.11 -10.42 1.39
C GLY A 116 20.21 -11.38 2.58
N PHE A 117 21.46 -11.89 2.81
CA PHE A 117 21.75 -12.76 3.94
C PHE A 117 21.46 -12.10 5.30
N LEU A 118 21.79 -10.81 5.44
CA LEU A 118 21.55 -10.07 6.68
C LEU A 118 20.05 -9.88 6.95
N GLU A 119 19.25 -9.63 5.93
CA GLU A 119 17.80 -9.49 6.08
C GLU A 119 17.11 -10.82 6.40
N ARG A 120 17.71 -11.96 5.96
CA ARG A 120 17.24 -13.30 6.35
C ARG A 120 17.51 -13.60 7.81
N LEU A 121 18.67 -13.19 8.34
CA LEU A 121 19.01 -13.33 9.76
C LEU A 121 18.25 -12.32 10.64
N PHE A 122 18.03 -11.11 10.14
CA PHE A 122 17.37 -10.02 10.85
C PHE A 122 16.17 -9.47 10.04
N PRO A 123 15.04 -10.17 10.01
CA PRO A 123 13.88 -9.79 9.18
C PRO A 123 13.32 -8.40 9.47
N HIS A 124 13.62 -7.85 10.66
CA HIS A 124 13.24 -6.50 11.06
C HIS A 124 14.03 -5.40 10.32
N LEU A 125 15.14 -5.73 9.67
CA LEU A 125 15.92 -4.81 8.83
C LEU A 125 15.34 -4.65 7.42
N ALA A 126 14.49 -5.60 6.96
CA ALA A 126 13.86 -5.51 5.65
C ALA A 126 13.08 -4.19 5.48
N ALA A 127 13.14 -3.63 4.27
CA ALA A 127 12.53 -2.36 3.95
C ALA A 127 11.02 -2.35 4.24
N LYS A 128 10.52 -1.22 4.73
CA LYS A 128 9.08 -0.99 4.89
C LYS A 128 8.54 -0.51 3.56
N VAL A 129 7.70 -1.33 2.94
CA VAL A 129 7.19 -1.09 1.58
C VAL A 129 5.69 -0.84 1.55
N GLY A 130 5.03 -0.93 2.70
CA GLY A 130 3.62 -0.64 2.81
C GLY A 130 3.14 -0.57 4.27
N LEU A 131 1.86 -0.29 4.40
CA LEU A 131 1.17 -0.15 5.68
C LEU A 131 -0.31 -0.50 5.49
N VAL A 132 -0.89 -1.27 6.41
CA VAL A 132 -2.35 -1.43 6.53
C VAL A 132 -2.79 -0.76 7.82
N ALA A 133 -3.72 0.18 7.74
CA ALA A 133 -4.22 0.92 8.89
C ALA A 133 -5.67 1.36 8.70
N ALA A 134 -6.37 1.64 9.80
CA ALA A 134 -7.68 2.25 9.74
C ALA A 134 -7.58 3.70 9.21
N ARG A 135 -8.56 4.14 8.44
CA ARG A 135 -8.61 5.50 7.84
C ARG A 135 -8.43 6.59 8.88
N ASN A 136 -9.21 6.56 9.96
CA ASN A 136 -9.16 7.56 11.02
C ASN A 136 -7.76 7.70 11.65
N VAL A 137 -7.01 6.60 11.75
CA VAL A 137 -5.62 6.60 12.25
C VAL A 137 -4.70 7.33 11.27
N CYS A 138 -4.89 7.12 9.96
CA CYS A 138 -4.11 7.77 8.91
C CYS A 138 -4.43 9.28 8.83
N GLU A 139 -5.70 9.65 8.90
CA GLU A 139 -6.16 11.05 8.87
C GLU A 139 -5.66 11.83 10.09
N THR A 140 -5.75 11.23 11.28
CA THR A 140 -5.24 11.84 12.52
C THR A 140 -3.71 12.04 12.49
N ALA A 141 -2.99 11.19 11.77
CA ALA A 141 -1.54 11.29 11.63
C ALA A 141 -1.08 12.52 10.83
N GLN A 142 -1.96 13.08 9.98
CA GLN A 142 -1.64 14.20 9.07
C GLN A 142 -0.28 13.99 8.37
N PRO A 143 -0.14 12.96 7.53
CA PRO A 143 1.15 12.53 7.04
C PRO A 143 1.75 13.53 6.04
N VAL A 144 2.98 13.95 6.29
CA VAL A 144 3.79 14.74 5.33
C VAL A 144 4.63 13.85 4.42
N SER A 145 4.77 12.55 4.76
CA SER A 145 5.45 11.53 3.98
C SER A 145 5.00 10.13 4.40
N PHE A 146 5.22 9.13 3.56
CA PHE A 146 4.95 7.73 3.92
C PHE A 146 5.75 7.27 5.14
N ARG A 147 7.00 7.72 5.26
CA ARG A 147 7.83 7.44 6.44
C ARG A 147 7.22 8.02 7.72
N HIS A 148 6.70 9.24 7.65
CA HIS A 148 5.99 9.89 8.77
C HIS A 148 4.71 9.14 9.11
N LEU A 149 3.91 8.76 8.09
CA LEU A 149 2.72 7.95 8.26
C LEU A 149 3.04 6.64 9.01
N CYS A 150 4.04 5.88 8.54
CA CYS A 150 4.48 4.66 9.22
C CYS A 150 4.94 4.89 10.65
N ALA A 151 5.65 5.98 10.93
CA ALA A 151 6.14 6.29 12.27
C ALA A 151 5.00 6.57 13.26
N LYS A 152 3.96 7.28 12.81
CA LYS A 152 2.82 7.68 13.62
C LYS A 152 1.78 6.56 13.81
N THR A 153 1.57 5.73 12.79
CA THR A 153 0.47 4.77 12.77
C THR A 153 0.87 3.34 13.10
N ARG A 154 2.15 3.00 12.97
CA ARG A 154 2.63 1.62 13.14
C ARG A 154 2.32 1.06 14.53
N GLY A 155 1.80 -0.17 14.54
CA GLY A 155 1.61 -0.98 15.75
C GLY A 155 2.79 -1.93 16.03
N PRO A 156 2.73 -2.64 17.16
CA PRO A 156 3.74 -3.66 17.51
C PRO A 156 3.62 -4.93 16.65
N LYS A 157 2.46 -5.15 16.02
CA LYS A 157 2.21 -6.33 15.18
C LYS A 157 2.51 -6.00 13.72
N GLU A 158 3.18 -6.91 13.04
CA GLU A 158 3.45 -6.88 11.60
C GLU A 158 2.64 -7.99 10.92
N LEU A 159 2.42 -7.89 9.61
CA LEU A 159 1.91 -9.00 8.82
C LEU A 159 3.05 -9.99 8.57
N ARG A 160 2.74 -11.29 8.59
CA ARG A 160 3.71 -12.36 8.41
C ARG A 160 4.14 -12.48 6.95
N ARG A 161 3.15 -12.33 6.04
CA ARG A 161 3.41 -12.37 4.59
C ARG A 161 4.14 -11.11 4.15
N ARG A 162 5.08 -11.30 3.25
CA ARG A 162 5.97 -10.25 2.77
C ARG A 162 5.54 -9.74 1.39
N MET A 163 6.16 -8.65 0.99
CA MET A 163 6.02 -8.08 -0.35
C MET A 163 7.26 -8.42 -1.16
N ARG A 164 7.11 -9.13 -2.28
CA ARG A 164 8.22 -9.41 -3.19
C ARG A 164 8.47 -8.19 -4.07
N ARG A 165 9.73 -7.83 -4.21
CA ARG A 165 10.14 -6.82 -5.18
C ARG A 165 10.08 -7.41 -6.59
N ILE A 166 9.58 -6.61 -7.53
CA ILE A 166 9.61 -6.92 -8.95
C ILE A 166 10.81 -6.17 -9.53
N VAL A 167 11.73 -6.91 -10.10
CA VAL A 167 12.88 -6.37 -10.85
C VAL A 167 12.49 -6.17 -12.30
#